data_6d9dbbb653162b447621d9ef04fe2ecb
#
_entry.id   6d9dbbb653162b447621d9ef04fe2ecb
#
_cell.length_a   1.000
_cell.length_b   1.000
_cell.length_c   1.000
_cell.angle_alpha   90.00
_cell.angle_beta   90.00
_cell.angle_gamma   90.00
#
_symmetry.space_group_name_H-M   'P 1'
#
loop_
_entity.id
_entity.type
_entity.pdbx_description
1 polymer ?
#
loop_
_entity_poly.entity_id
_entity_poly.type
_entity_poly.pdbx_seq_one_letter_code
_entity_poly.pdbx_strand_id
1 'polypeptide(L)'
;LRANADLKLTVIMTVYNQEKYLARALDYLLEQKNQQFKLLVIDDGSTDSTAEIAASYQDRFQAFDLVSKANEGVAAARNLGLDMVDTPYFIFHDGDDWVEPDYTDYFIKAFDRHPDDDMVTCGYYVDQAGKPSVPITKPVEGELTRIEAVLKVLGSAHSPVKGYTWNKCYKTQLVRRLHLRFNEDLDLMEDQVFNIDYLMQTEGCYYSSVPLYHYWQRADSAVHTVSWDHFWSIVGANISIYKSIFSHLWQKLLSKRPQTQEYQGSYVRERIKDDHQS
;
A
#
# COMPACT_ATOMS: atom_id res chain seq x y z
N LEU A 1 13.62 -16.75 22.56
CA LEU A 1 13.06 -16.79 21.20
C LEU A 1 11.58 -17.20 21.34
N ARG A 2 10.68 -16.25 21.53
CA ARG A 2 9.23 -16.50 21.40
C ARG A 2 8.96 -16.64 19.90
N ALA A 3 8.32 -17.73 19.50
CA ALA A 3 8.07 -18.03 18.10
C ALA A 3 7.19 -16.95 17.47
N ASN A 4 7.61 -16.41 16.30
CA ASN A 4 6.86 -15.49 15.45
C ASN A 4 5.56 -16.10 14.87
N ALA A 5 5.15 -17.29 15.33
CA ALA A 5 4.11 -18.09 14.71
C ALA A 5 2.69 -17.48 14.79
N ASP A 6 2.49 -16.46 15.64
CA ASP A 6 1.16 -15.88 15.87
C ASP A 6 1.02 -14.41 15.40
N LEU A 7 2.05 -13.82 14.79
CA LEU A 7 1.97 -12.46 14.33
C LEU A 7 1.21 -12.39 13.01
N LYS A 8 0.17 -11.56 12.96
CA LYS A 8 -0.67 -11.40 11.77
C LYS A 8 -0.27 -10.20 10.90
N LEU A 9 0.36 -9.19 11.50
CA LEU A 9 0.57 -7.87 10.91
C LEU A 9 2.01 -7.41 11.08
N THR A 10 2.60 -6.80 10.06
CA THR A 10 3.82 -5.99 10.17
C THR A 10 3.47 -4.51 10.00
N VAL A 11 3.87 -3.69 10.96
CA VAL A 11 3.90 -2.23 10.83
C VAL A 11 5.26 -1.85 10.29
N ILE A 12 5.32 -1.38 9.05
CA ILE A 12 6.54 -0.86 8.41
C ILE A 12 6.58 0.63 8.70
N MET A 13 7.51 1.07 9.52
CA MET A 13 7.72 2.47 9.85
C MET A 13 8.99 2.97 9.19
N THR A 14 8.87 3.91 8.23
CA THR A 14 10.04 4.56 7.62
C THR A 14 10.32 5.89 8.30
N VAL A 15 11.59 6.13 8.67
CA VAL A 15 11.99 7.33 9.40
C VAL A 15 13.25 7.96 8.79
N TYR A 16 13.30 9.30 8.79
CA TYR A 16 14.47 10.08 8.43
C TYR A 16 14.43 11.43 9.15
N ASN A 17 15.39 11.70 10.03
CA ASN A 17 15.51 12.93 10.82
C ASN A 17 14.21 13.32 11.55
N GLN A 18 13.68 12.40 12.34
CA GLN A 18 12.41 12.55 13.06
C GLN A 18 12.57 12.50 14.59
N GLU A 19 13.71 12.87 15.13
CA GLU A 19 14.01 12.86 16.58
C GLU A 19 12.92 13.50 17.45
N LYS A 20 12.22 14.53 16.91
CA LYS A 20 11.19 15.28 17.65
C LYS A 20 9.86 14.56 17.76
N TYR A 21 9.58 13.59 16.87
CA TYR A 21 8.26 13.00 16.69
C TYR A 21 8.23 11.52 16.99
N LEU A 22 9.32 10.80 16.68
CA LEU A 22 9.37 9.34 16.67
C LEU A 22 8.97 8.71 18.01
N ALA A 23 9.42 9.29 19.15
CA ALA A 23 9.06 8.75 20.46
C ALA A 23 7.55 8.72 20.67
N ARG A 24 6.83 9.78 20.26
CA ARG A 24 5.37 9.83 20.32
C ARG A 24 4.74 8.72 19.46
N ALA A 25 5.18 8.58 18.20
CA ALA A 25 4.67 7.54 17.30
C ALA A 25 4.83 6.13 17.90
N LEU A 26 6.00 5.85 18.47
CA LEU A 26 6.31 4.56 19.12
C LEU A 26 5.49 4.33 20.38
N ASP A 27 5.26 5.34 21.21
CA ASP A 27 4.43 5.22 22.42
C ASP A 27 2.99 4.88 22.06
N TYR A 28 2.36 5.51 21.04
CA TYR A 28 1.02 5.16 20.58
C TYR A 28 0.93 3.75 19.99
N LEU A 29 1.99 3.23 19.37
CA LEU A 29 2.04 1.84 18.93
C LEU A 29 2.19 0.87 20.09
N LEU A 30 2.86 1.23 21.17
CA LEU A 30 2.91 0.43 22.41
C LEU A 30 1.55 0.36 23.10
N GLU A 31 0.70 1.38 22.96
CA GLU A 31 -0.64 1.45 23.54
C GLU A 31 -1.70 0.71 22.74
N GLN A 32 -1.34 0.05 21.62
CA GLN A 32 -2.29 -0.69 20.81
C GLN A 32 -2.93 -1.82 21.62
N LYS A 33 -4.25 -1.96 21.54
CA LYS A 33 -5.01 -3.02 22.23
C LYS A 33 -4.66 -4.42 21.74
N ASN A 34 -4.31 -4.55 20.46
CA ASN A 34 -3.86 -5.80 19.87
C ASN A 34 -2.37 -5.70 19.52
N GLN A 35 -1.56 -6.48 20.25
CA GLN A 35 -0.10 -6.52 20.08
C GLN A 35 0.38 -7.66 19.17
N GLN A 36 -0.51 -8.31 18.42
CA GLN A 36 -0.16 -9.36 17.45
C GLN A 36 0.46 -8.78 16.17
N PHE A 37 1.37 -7.83 16.32
CA PHE A 37 2.11 -7.25 15.21
C PHE A 37 3.60 -7.20 15.47
N LYS A 38 4.36 -7.17 14.38
CA LYS A 38 5.78 -6.86 14.36
C LYS A 38 5.96 -5.39 13.96
N LEU A 39 6.76 -4.65 14.69
CA LEU A 39 7.20 -3.32 14.26
C LEU A 39 8.53 -3.45 13.54
N LEU A 40 8.57 -3.01 12.29
CA LEU A 40 9.76 -2.94 11.45
C LEU A 40 10.09 -1.49 11.17
N VAL A 41 11.10 -0.95 11.84
CA VAL A 41 11.57 0.43 11.65
C VAL A 41 12.70 0.43 10.62
N ILE A 42 12.55 1.21 9.56
CA ILE A 42 13.58 1.44 8.54
C ILE A 42 14.05 2.89 8.71
N ASP A 43 15.25 3.06 9.22
CA ASP A 43 15.93 4.34 9.30
C ASP A 43 16.71 4.59 8.00
N ASP A 44 16.26 5.56 7.23
CA ASP A 44 16.84 5.93 5.94
C ASP A 44 18.02 6.89 6.10
N GLY A 45 18.96 6.54 6.97
CA GLY A 45 20.22 7.24 7.16
C GLY A 45 20.07 8.56 7.92
N SER A 46 19.31 8.58 9.01
CA SER A 46 19.17 9.76 9.87
C SER A 46 20.52 10.25 10.40
N THR A 47 20.65 11.56 10.52
CA THR A 47 21.84 12.25 11.05
C THR A 47 21.60 12.91 12.41
N ASP A 48 20.36 12.84 12.89
CA ASP A 48 19.93 13.26 14.23
C ASP A 48 19.79 12.05 15.17
N SER A 49 19.15 12.20 16.32
CA SER A 49 18.97 11.12 17.31
C SER A 49 17.86 10.12 16.95
N THR A 50 17.35 10.11 15.73
CA THR A 50 16.24 9.22 15.31
C THR A 50 16.55 7.74 15.51
N ALA A 51 17.75 7.29 15.07
CA ALA A 51 18.15 5.89 15.17
C ALA A 51 18.33 5.45 16.64
N GLU A 52 18.94 6.30 17.49
CA GLU A 52 19.10 6.04 18.92
C GLU A 52 17.75 5.96 19.63
N ILE A 53 16.79 6.85 19.29
CA ILE A 53 15.44 6.80 19.83
C ILE A 53 14.78 5.49 19.43
N ALA A 54 14.82 5.10 18.16
CA ALA A 54 14.24 3.83 17.70
C ALA A 54 14.84 2.63 18.43
N ALA A 55 16.17 2.57 18.57
CA ALA A 55 16.88 1.50 19.27
C ALA A 55 16.46 1.39 20.75
N SER A 56 16.19 2.51 21.42
CA SER A 56 15.76 2.51 22.82
C SER A 56 14.39 1.85 23.07
N TYR A 57 13.60 1.62 22.02
CA TYR A 57 12.29 0.96 22.08
C TYR A 57 12.34 -0.54 21.80
N GLN A 58 13.47 -1.07 21.38
CA GLN A 58 13.59 -2.46 20.91
C GLN A 58 13.03 -3.50 21.92
N ASP A 59 13.35 -3.37 23.18
CA ASP A 59 12.93 -4.32 24.21
C ASP A 59 11.49 -4.07 24.73
N ARG A 60 10.83 -3.02 24.27
CA ARG A 60 9.48 -2.64 24.70
C ARG A 60 8.39 -3.30 23.85
N PHE A 61 8.68 -3.68 22.59
CA PHE A 61 7.75 -4.36 21.70
C PHE A 61 7.90 -5.87 21.77
N GLN A 62 6.83 -6.61 21.50
CA GLN A 62 6.85 -8.08 21.46
C GLN A 62 7.73 -8.59 20.30
N ALA A 63 7.70 -7.91 19.16
CA ALA A 63 8.54 -8.16 17.99
C ALA A 63 8.94 -6.82 17.36
N PHE A 64 10.24 -6.57 17.26
CA PHE A 64 10.79 -5.33 16.78
C PHE A 64 12.05 -5.59 15.99
N ASP A 65 12.14 -5.00 14.80
CA ASP A 65 13.36 -4.94 14.02
C ASP A 65 13.67 -3.49 13.67
N LEU A 66 14.92 -3.08 13.81
CA LEU A 66 15.46 -1.80 13.35
C LEU A 66 16.53 -2.07 12.30
N VAL A 67 16.38 -1.42 11.14
CA VAL A 67 17.35 -1.48 10.05
C VAL A 67 17.72 -0.06 9.66
N SER A 68 19.00 0.28 9.79
CA SER A 68 19.53 1.55 9.30
C SER A 68 20.27 1.31 7.98
N LYS A 69 20.04 2.20 7.00
CA LYS A 69 20.66 2.17 5.67
C LYS A 69 21.17 3.57 5.30
N ALA A 70 21.96 3.67 4.24
CA ALA A 70 22.24 4.98 3.65
C ALA A 70 20.97 5.62 3.12
N ASN A 71 20.87 6.95 3.17
CA ASN A 71 19.71 7.68 2.66
C ASN A 71 19.58 7.51 1.14
N GLU A 72 18.46 6.92 0.71
CA GLU A 72 18.09 6.70 -0.69
C GLU A 72 16.62 7.11 -0.95
N GLY A 73 15.97 7.71 0.05
CA GLY A 73 14.60 8.20 -0.06
C GLY A 73 13.53 7.22 0.42
N VAL A 74 12.35 7.79 0.69
CA VAL A 74 11.22 7.06 1.31
C VAL A 74 10.77 5.84 0.49
N ALA A 75 10.80 5.92 -0.85
CA ALA A 75 10.43 4.81 -1.73
C ALA A 75 11.38 3.62 -1.54
N ALA A 76 12.70 3.85 -1.50
CA ALA A 76 13.70 2.82 -1.26
C ALA A 76 13.56 2.22 0.16
N ALA A 77 13.32 3.06 1.16
CA ALA A 77 13.08 2.59 2.53
C ALA A 77 11.83 1.71 2.63
N ARG A 78 10.71 2.10 1.99
CA ARG A 78 9.50 1.28 1.93
C ARG A 78 9.71 -0.03 1.18
N ASN A 79 10.48 -0.02 0.09
CA ASN A 79 10.85 -1.22 -0.67
C ASN A 79 11.65 -2.21 0.17
N LEU A 80 12.62 -1.73 0.95
CA LEU A 80 13.34 -2.57 1.90
C LEU A 80 12.39 -3.18 2.94
N GLY A 81 11.44 -2.39 3.45
CA GLY A 81 10.39 -2.88 4.36
C GLY A 81 9.56 -3.99 3.72
N LEU A 82 9.15 -3.86 2.45
CA LEU A 82 8.41 -4.89 1.72
C LEU A 82 9.20 -6.19 1.56
N ASP A 83 10.52 -6.13 1.41
CA ASP A 83 11.39 -7.32 1.32
C ASP A 83 11.47 -8.08 2.64
N MET A 84 11.33 -7.38 3.76
CA MET A 84 11.48 -7.93 5.11
C MET A 84 10.17 -8.36 5.77
N VAL A 85 9.00 -8.03 5.18
CA VAL A 85 7.70 -8.46 5.74
C VAL A 85 7.59 -9.98 5.70
N ASP A 86 7.28 -10.60 6.83
CA ASP A 86 7.10 -12.05 6.96
C ASP A 86 5.71 -12.47 7.48
N THR A 87 4.84 -11.49 7.78
CA THR A 87 3.47 -11.68 8.24
C THR A 87 2.46 -11.71 7.08
N PRO A 88 1.24 -12.23 7.28
CA PRO A 88 0.19 -12.24 6.25
C PRO A 88 -0.20 -10.86 5.73
N TYR A 89 -0.18 -9.85 6.61
CA TYR A 89 -0.60 -8.49 6.33
C TYR A 89 0.48 -7.48 6.71
N PHE A 90 0.46 -6.32 6.07
CA PHE A 90 1.31 -5.21 6.46
C PHE A 90 0.59 -3.87 6.28
N ILE A 91 1.05 -2.89 7.03
CA ILE A 91 0.68 -1.47 6.95
C ILE A 91 1.94 -0.62 6.93
N PHE A 92 1.87 0.55 6.29
CA PHE A 92 2.91 1.59 6.44
C PHE A 92 2.52 2.56 7.54
N HIS A 93 3.52 3.13 8.19
CA HIS A 93 3.34 4.14 9.23
C HIS A 93 4.47 5.18 9.10
N ASP A 94 4.11 6.44 9.08
CA ASP A 94 5.10 7.51 9.04
C ASP A 94 5.51 7.89 10.49
N GLY A 95 6.82 8.06 10.74
CA GLY A 95 7.35 8.19 12.10
C GLY A 95 7.03 9.50 12.79
N ASP A 96 6.36 10.44 12.13
CA ASP A 96 5.87 11.71 12.70
C ASP A 96 4.37 11.70 13.03
N ASP A 97 3.66 10.63 12.66
CA ASP A 97 2.23 10.43 12.86
C ASP A 97 1.94 9.58 14.12
N TRP A 98 0.66 9.39 14.46
CA TRP A 98 0.24 8.49 15.53
C TRP A 98 -1.12 7.86 15.22
N VAL A 99 -1.53 6.88 16.03
CA VAL A 99 -2.71 6.07 15.75
C VAL A 99 -3.57 5.89 17.00
N GLU A 100 -4.87 5.68 16.78
CA GLU A 100 -5.81 5.32 17.83
C GLU A 100 -5.52 3.91 18.40
N PRO A 101 -5.87 3.62 19.65
CA PRO A 101 -5.55 2.34 20.29
C PRO A 101 -6.16 1.10 19.62
N ASP A 102 -7.17 1.28 18.76
CA ASP A 102 -7.84 0.20 18.02
C ASP A 102 -7.27 -0.05 16.62
N TYR A 103 -6.24 0.69 16.20
CA TYR A 103 -5.76 0.69 14.80
C TYR A 103 -5.29 -0.71 14.33
N THR A 104 -4.42 -1.38 15.06
CA THR A 104 -3.91 -2.71 14.67
C THR A 104 -4.99 -3.78 14.80
N ASP A 105 -5.81 -3.72 15.84
CA ASP A 105 -6.93 -4.64 16.06
C ASP A 105 -7.98 -4.53 14.95
N TYR A 106 -8.26 -3.31 14.50
CA TYR A 106 -9.19 -3.05 13.41
C TYR A 106 -8.76 -3.77 12.11
N PHE A 107 -7.52 -3.63 11.68
CA PHE A 107 -7.04 -4.25 10.44
C PHE A 107 -7.03 -5.79 10.52
N ILE A 108 -6.55 -6.35 11.65
CA ILE A 108 -6.53 -7.80 11.85
C ILE A 108 -7.96 -8.36 11.78
N LYS A 109 -8.90 -7.76 12.50
CA LYS A 109 -10.30 -8.19 12.53
C LYS A 109 -11.03 -7.94 11.20
N ALA A 110 -10.67 -6.89 10.48
CA ALA A 110 -11.28 -6.61 9.19
C ALA A 110 -10.96 -7.72 8.18
N PHE A 111 -9.71 -8.18 8.09
CA PHE A 111 -9.37 -9.32 7.22
C PHE A 111 -9.98 -10.65 7.70
N ASP A 112 -10.17 -10.85 8.99
CA ASP A 112 -10.88 -12.04 9.51
C ASP A 112 -12.37 -12.03 9.06
N ARG A 113 -12.99 -10.85 8.93
CA ARG A 113 -14.39 -10.66 8.47
C ARG A 113 -14.54 -10.58 6.95
N HIS A 114 -13.53 -10.09 6.26
CA HIS A 114 -13.50 -9.88 4.81
C HIS A 114 -12.29 -10.60 4.19
N PRO A 115 -12.24 -11.95 4.26
CA PRO A 115 -11.06 -12.73 3.84
C PRO A 115 -10.79 -12.66 2.33
N ASP A 116 -11.81 -12.35 1.53
CA ASP A 116 -11.71 -12.24 0.07
C ASP A 116 -11.17 -10.87 -0.38
N ASP A 117 -11.25 -9.85 0.47
CA ASP A 117 -10.66 -8.56 0.16
C ASP A 117 -9.13 -8.60 0.23
N ASP A 118 -8.47 -7.91 -0.68
CA ASP A 118 -7.00 -7.84 -0.74
C ASP A 118 -6.44 -6.61 -0.01
N MET A 119 -7.27 -5.60 0.21
CA MET A 119 -6.92 -4.38 0.91
C MET A 119 -8.04 -3.95 1.86
N VAL A 120 -7.67 -3.43 3.02
CA VAL A 120 -8.57 -2.81 3.99
C VAL A 120 -8.11 -1.38 4.23
N THR A 121 -9.06 -0.44 4.33
CA THR A 121 -8.72 0.97 4.64
C THR A 121 -9.34 1.42 5.96
N CYS A 122 -8.75 2.44 6.59
CA CYS A 122 -9.38 3.20 7.67
C CYS A 122 -9.45 4.69 7.33
N GLY A 123 -10.27 5.42 8.08
CA GLY A 123 -10.29 6.87 8.06
C GLY A 123 -9.11 7.48 8.86
N TYR A 124 -9.00 8.81 8.80
CA TYR A 124 -7.93 9.52 9.47
C TYR A 124 -8.37 10.91 9.93
N TYR A 125 -7.63 11.42 10.90
CA TYR A 125 -7.66 12.81 11.33
C TYR A 125 -6.58 13.61 10.60
N VAL A 126 -6.83 14.90 10.43
CA VAL A 126 -5.78 15.87 10.08
C VAL A 126 -5.50 16.72 11.30
N ASP A 127 -4.28 16.63 11.76
CA ASP A 127 -3.81 17.31 12.98
C ASP A 127 -2.84 18.43 12.63
N GLN A 128 -3.00 19.56 13.30
CA GLN A 128 -2.16 20.75 13.15
C GLN A 128 -1.92 21.37 14.53
N ALA A 129 -0.76 21.95 14.72
CA ALA A 129 -0.45 22.64 15.97
C ALA A 129 -1.50 23.71 16.31
N GLY A 130 -2.03 23.64 17.54
CA GLY A 130 -3.01 24.59 18.04
C GLY A 130 -4.42 24.49 17.46
N LYS A 131 -4.73 23.44 16.70
CA LYS A 131 -6.07 23.18 16.17
C LYS A 131 -6.61 21.84 16.69
N PRO A 132 -7.93 21.70 16.83
CA PRO A 132 -8.52 20.40 17.19
C PRO A 132 -8.35 19.40 16.06
N SER A 133 -8.18 18.13 16.39
CA SER A 133 -8.22 17.01 15.45
C SER A 133 -9.56 16.94 14.73
N VAL A 134 -9.56 16.87 13.42
CA VAL A 134 -10.78 16.81 12.61
C VAL A 134 -10.75 15.58 11.71
N PRO A 135 -11.76 14.67 11.83
CA PRO A 135 -11.85 13.55 10.92
C PRO A 135 -12.17 14.05 9.51
N ILE A 136 -11.54 13.42 8.50
CA ILE A 136 -11.70 13.86 7.09
C ILE A 136 -13.11 13.66 6.58
N THR A 137 -13.82 12.63 7.05
CA THR A 137 -15.18 12.32 6.57
C THR A 137 -16.06 11.84 7.72
N LYS A 138 -17.37 11.81 7.46
CA LYS A 138 -18.31 11.07 8.31
C LYS A 138 -18.02 9.56 8.17
N PRO A 139 -18.28 8.74 9.22
CA PRO A 139 -18.13 7.30 9.14
C PRO A 139 -19.01 6.71 8.02
N VAL A 140 -18.33 6.01 7.09
CA VAL A 140 -18.94 5.25 5.99
C VAL A 140 -18.12 3.99 5.82
N GLU A 141 -18.74 2.86 5.58
CA GLU A 141 -18.07 1.60 5.32
C GLU A 141 -18.77 0.81 4.22
N GLY A 142 -18.06 -0.10 3.59
CA GLY A 142 -18.58 -0.98 2.55
C GLY A 142 -17.47 -1.60 1.70
N GLU A 143 -17.89 -2.45 0.79
CA GLU A 143 -17.01 -3.03 -0.20
C GLU A 143 -16.95 -2.13 -1.44
N LEU A 144 -15.77 -2.01 -2.01
CA LEU A 144 -15.52 -1.29 -3.24
C LEU A 144 -14.98 -2.26 -4.28
N THR A 145 -15.55 -2.20 -5.46
CA THR A 145 -14.93 -2.82 -6.64
C THR A 145 -13.58 -2.15 -6.92
N ARG A 146 -12.71 -2.85 -7.64
CA ARG A 146 -11.43 -2.33 -8.11
C ARG A 146 -11.54 -0.92 -8.70
N ILE A 147 -12.48 -0.72 -9.62
CA ILE A 147 -12.63 0.58 -10.31
C ILE A 147 -13.05 1.68 -9.35
N GLU A 148 -13.99 1.41 -8.45
CA GLU A 148 -14.40 2.39 -7.44
C GLU A 148 -13.25 2.75 -6.51
N ALA A 149 -12.45 1.77 -6.08
CA ALA A 149 -11.27 1.99 -5.25
C ALA A 149 -10.22 2.86 -5.96
N VAL A 150 -9.90 2.55 -7.23
CA VAL A 150 -8.99 3.34 -8.06
C VAL A 150 -9.50 4.77 -8.23
N LEU A 151 -10.77 4.96 -8.52
CA LEU A 151 -11.36 6.31 -8.65
C LEU A 151 -11.30 7.09 -7.34
N LYS A 152 -11.42 6.42 -6.19
CA LYS A 152 -11.28 7.06 -4.87
C LYS A 152 -9.83 7.43 -4.56
N VAL A 153 -8.85 6.61 -4.97
CA VAL A 153 -7.41 6.93 -4.85
C VAL A 153 -7.05 8.15 -5.71
N LEU A 154 -7.59 8.23 -6.93
CA LEU A 154 -7.40 9.36 -7.84
C LEU A 154 -8.21 10.60 -7.45
N GLY A 155 -9.19 10.45 -6.59
CA GLY A 155 -10.18 11.46 -6.25
C GLY A 155 -9.66 12.60 -5.36
N SER A 156 -10.59 13.51 -5.02
CA SER A 156 -10.32 14.76 -4.30
C SER A 156 -9.75 14.56 -2.88
N ALA A 157 -9.26 15.68 -2.33
CA ALA A 157 -8.67 15.79 -0.99
C ALA A 157 -9.53 15.23 0.18
N HIS A 158 -10.83 15.02 -0.02
CA HIS A 158 -11.77 14.52 0.99
C HIS A 158 -12.10 13.03 0.84
N SER A 159 -11.41 12.30 -0.03
CA SER A 159 -11.56 10.84 -0.13
C SER A 159 -10.78 10.16 0.99
N PRO A 160 -11.41 9.34 1.85
CA PRO A 160 -10.69 8.59 2.88
C PRO A 160 -9.84 7.44 2.32
N VAL A 161 -10.03 7.06 1.05
CA VAL A 161 -9.18 6.08 0.33
C VAL A 161 -8.02 6.75 -0.43
N LYS A 162 -7.80 8.04 -0.28
CA LYS A 162 -6.76 8.82 -0.98
C LYS A 162 -5.46 8.03 -1.24
N GLY A 163 -4.55 8.57 -2.05
CA GLY A 163 -3.30 7.91 -2.46
C GLY A 163 -2.32 7.51 -1.35
N TYR A 164 -2.55 7.93 -0.11
CA TYR A 164 -1.68 7.58 1.02
C TYR A 164 -1.60 6.08 1.29
N THR A 165 -0.45 5.61 1.79
CA THR A 165 -0.26 4.21 2.16
C THR A 165 -0.59 3.91 3.62
N TRP A 166 -0.42 4.87 4.51
CA TRP A 166 -0.50 4.71 5.95
C TRP A 166 -1.92 4.46 6.52
N ASN A 167 -2.99 4.68 5.75
CA ASN A 167 -4.36 4.34 6.15
C ASN A 167 -4.88 3.06 5.49
N LYS A 168 -3.97 2.20 5.01
CA LYS A 168 -4.28 0.97 4.28
C LYS A 168 -3.48 -0.20 4.82
N CYS A 169 -4.14 -1.35 4.84
CA CYS A 169 -3.53 -2.62 5.15
C CYS A 169 -3.62 -3.53 3.92
N TYR A 170 -2.54 -4.22 3.63
CA TYR A 170 -2.31 -4.97 2.40
C TYR A 170 -2.03 -6.44 2.69
N LYS A 171 -2.43 -7.36 1.79
CA LYS A 171 -1.99 -8.75 1.82
C LYS A 171 -0.56 -8.86 1.28
N THR A 172 0.35 -9.39 2.09
CA THR A 172 1.76 -9.60 1.74
C THR A 172 1.92 -10.52 0.53
N GLN A 173 1.09 -11.56 0.44
CA GLN A 173 1.15 -12.53 -0.64
C GLN A 173 0.95 -11.87 -2.02
N LEU A 174 0.07 -10.86 -2.12
CA LEU A 174 -0.18 -10.18 -3.38
C LEU A 174 1.05 -9.38 -3.84
N VAL A 175 1.66 -8.61 -2.94
CA VAL A 175 2.89 -7.85 -3.24
C VAL A 175 4.03 -8.76 -3.67
N ARG A 176 4.22 -9.88 -2.96
CA ARG A 176 5.27 -10.87 -3.29
C ARG A 176 5.03 -11.53 -4.64
N ARG A 177 3.81 -12.02 -4.92
CA ARG A 177 3.46 -12.69 -6.17
C ARG A 177 3.66 -11.81 -7.39
N LEU A 178 3.37 -10.52 -7.25
CA LEU A 178 3.39 -9.55 -8.34
C LEU A 178 4.66 -8.70 -8.37
N HIS A 179 5.56 -8.90 -7.42
CA HIS A 179 6.78 -8.11 -7.28
C HIS A 179 6.52 -6.60 -7.26
N LEU A 180 5.42 -6.19 -6.59
CA LEU A 180 5.06 -4.78 -6.50
C LEU A 180 6.08 -4.01 -5.68
N ARG A 181 6.46 -2.83 -6.18
CA ARG A 181 7.45 -1.93 -5.59
C ARG A 181 7.02 -0.48 -5.73
N PHE A 182 7.48 0.34 -4.80
CA PHE A 182 7.49 1.79 -5.00
C PHE A 182 8.47 2.16 -6.09
N ASN A 183 8.09 3.13 -6.91
CA ASN A 183 9.01 3.67 -7.92
C ASN A 183 9.97 4.67 -7.25
N GLU A 184 11.24 4.33 -7.21
CA GLU A 184 12.30 5.11 -6.56
C GLU A 184 12.73 6.35 -7.37
N ASP A 185 12.29 6.45 -8.64
CA ASP A 185 12.52 7.64 -9.48
C ASP A 185 11.50 8.77 -9.19
N LEU A 186 10.54 8.54 -8.27
CA LEU A 186 9.51 9.50 -7.93
C LEU A 186 9.74 10.11 -6.55
N ASP A 187 9.92 11.43 -6.49
CA ASP A 187 10.00 12.18 -5.23
C ASP A 187 8.62 12.48 -4.63
N LEU A 188 7.56 12.43 -5.47
CA LEU A 188 6.17 12.68 -5.07
C LEU A 188 5.22 11.70 -5.76
N MET A 189 4.12 11.37 -5.08
CA MET A 189 3.04 10.48 -5.55
C MET A 189 3.48 9.01 -5.71
N GLU A 190 4.64 8.61 -5.19
CA GLU A 190 5.11 7.21 -5.21
C GLU A 190 4.11 6.27 -4.53
N ASP A 191 3.48 6.74 -3.45
CA ASP A 191 2.44 6.03 -2.71
C ASP A 191 1.13 5.92 -3.50
N GLN A 192 0.74 6.94 -4.25
CA GLN A 192 -0.44 6.89 -5.12
C GLN A 192 -0.24 5.89 -6.27
N VAL A 193 0.94 5.88 -6.90
CA VAL A 193 1.30 4.91 -7.94
C VAL A 193 1.25 3.50 -7.38
N PHE A 194 1.91 3.25 -6.24
CA PHE A 194 1.90 1.94 -5.58
C PHE A 194 0.47 1.45 -5.28
N ASN A 195 -0.38 2.32 -4.73
CA ASN A 195 -1.77 1.98 -4.44
C ASN A 195 -2.56 1.60 -5.69
N ILE A 196 -2.35 2.30 -6.81
CA ILE A 196 -3.02 1.99 -8.07
C ILE A 196 -2.50 0.69 -8.65
N ASP A 197 -1.19 0.47 -8.67
CA ASP A 197 -0.60 -0.78 -9.13
C ASP A 197 -1.12 -1.97 -8.31
N TYR A 198 -1.23 -1.83 -6.99
CA TYR A 198 -1.81 -2.83 -6.12
C TYR A 198 -3.29 -3.09 -6.45
N LEU A 199 -4.12 -2.03 -6.49
CA LEU A 199 -5.56 -2.13 -6.74
C LEU A 199 -5.88 -2.70 -8.12
N MET A 200 -5.08 -2.41 -9.13
CA MET A 200 -5.27 -2.97 -10.48
C MET A 200 -5.13 -4.50 -10.50
N GLN A 201 -4.56 -5.11 -9.48
CA GLN A 201 -4.37 -6.56 -9.34
C GLN A 201 -5.33 -7.23 -8.34
N THR A 202 -6.19 -6.45 -7.68
CA THR A 202 -7.19 -6.93 -6.71
C THR A 202 -8.55 -7.14 -7.35
N GLU A 203 -9.44 -7.85 -6.70
CA GLU A 203 -10.86 -7.91 -7.08
C GLU A 203 -11.68 -6.80 -6.40
N GLY A 204 -11.27 -6.38 -5.19
CA GLY A 204 -11.92 -5.34 -4.43
C GLY A 204 -11.17 -4.98 -3.15
N CYS A 205 -11.72 -4.06 -2.39
CA CYS A 205 -11.23 -3.71 -1.08
C CYS A 205 -12.36 -3.38 -0.11
N TYR A 206 -12.19 -3.75 1.15
CA TYR A 206 -13.05 -3.26 2.22
C TYR A 206 -12.65 -1.84 2.60
N TYR A 207 -13.62 -0.97 2.51
CA TYR A 207 -13.47 0.45 2.77
C TYR A 207 -14.18 0.84 4.06
N SER A 208 -13.46 1.48 4.96
CA SER A 208 -14.04 2.17 6.11
C SER A 208 -13.39 3.53 6.28
N SER A 209 -14.19 4.51 6.71
CA SER A 209 -13.71 5.84 7.07
C SER A 209 -13.68 6.05 8.59
N VAL A 210 -13.76 4.98 9.40
CA VAL A 210 -13.54 5.07 10.85
C VAL A 210 -12.15 5.66 11.09
N PRO A 211 -12.04 6.85 11.72
CA PRO A 211 -10.76 7.55 11.83
C PRO A 211 -9.90 6.89 12.91
N LEU A 212 -8.81 6.27 12.48
CA LEU A 212 -7.87 5.54 13.34
C LEU A 212 -6.43 6.01 13.21
N TYR A 213 -6.13 6.86 12.23
CA TYR A 213 -4.80 7.39 11.96
C TYR A 213 -4.80 8.91 12.12
N HIS A 214 -3.75 9.47 12.71
CA HIS A 214 -3.56 10.91 12.90
C HIS A 214 -2.42 11.39 12.01
N TYR A 215 -2.78 12.08 10.95
CA TYR A 215 -1.84 12.69 10.02
C TYR A 215 -1.41 14.07 10.52
N TRP A 216 -0.16 14.17 10.95
CA TRP A 216 0.41 15.39 11.47
C TRP A 216 0.94 16.31 10.37
N GLN A 217 0.26 17.42 10.13
CA GLN A 217 0.71 18.42 9.17
C GLN A 217 1.72 19.39 9.79
N ARG A 218 2.99 19.21 9.43
CA ARG A 218 4.07 20.10 9.83
C ARG A 218 4.14 21.30 8.90
N ALA A 219 4.60 22.46 9.47
CA ALA A 219 4.84 23.66 8.68
C ALA A 219 6.05 23.51 7.72
N ASP A 220 6.95 22.58 8.01
CA ASP A 220 8.18 22.27 7.28
C ASP A 220 8.06 20.99 6.42
N SER A 221 6.84 20.49 6.17
CA SER A 221 6.61 19.30 5.37
C SER A 221 7.09 19.48 3.92
N ALA A 222 7.73 18.46 3.36
CA ALA A 222 8.26 18.42 1.99
C ALA A 222 7.21 18.75 0.90
N VAL A 223 5.92 18.56 1.20
CA VAL A 223 4.80 18.81 0.27
C VAL A 223 4.63 20.31 -0.08
N HIS A 224 5.24 21.22 0.67
CA HIS A 224 5.06 22.67 0.47
C HIS A 224 6.12 23.34 -0.43
N THR A 225 7.16 22.61 -0.85
CA THR A 225 8.20 23.12 -1.76
C THR A 225 7.93 22.72 -3.19
N VAL A 226 7.40 23.65 -4.00
CA VAL A 226 7.24 23.41 -5.45
C VAL A 226 8.60 23.60 -6.11
N SER A 227 9.18 22.53 -6.67
CA SER A 227 10.41 22.53 -7.47
C SER A 227 10.15 21.98 -8.87
N TRP A 228 11.08 22.19 -9.81
CA TRP A 228 11.01 21.58 -11.14
C TRP A 228 11.07 20.04 -11.07
N ASP A 229 11.79 19.48 -10.11
CA ASP A 229 11.88 18.03 -9.87
C ASP A 229 10.52 17.48 -9.43
N HIS A 230 9.80 18.18 -8.54
CA HIS A 230 8.43 17.85 -8.17
C HIS A 230 7.46 17.88 -9.36
N PHE A 231 7.62 18.82 -10.28
CA PHE A 231 6.80 18.86 -11.51
C PHE A 231 7.02 17.60 -12.36
N TRP A 232 8.28 17.21 -12.60
CA TRP A 232 8.59 16.00 -13.37
C TRP A 232 8.18 14.72 -12.63
N SER A 233 8.28 14.68 -11.32
CA SER A 233 7.78 13.59 -10.50
C SER A 233 6.27 13.40 -10.68
N ILE A 234 5.48 14.48 -10.61
CA ILE A 234 4.02 14.44 -10.85
C ILE A 234 3.70 13.95 -12.27
N VAL A 235 4.43 14.41 -13.30
CA VAL A 235 4.26 13.95 -14.67
C VAL A 235 4.59 12.47 -14.80
N GLY A 236 5.71 12.01 -14.22
CA GLY A 236 6.13 10.61 -14.22
C GLY A 236 5.12 9.71 -13.51
N ALA A 237 4.61 10.14 -12.35
CA ALA A 237 3.58 9.43 -11.61
C ALA A 237 2.29 9.27 -12.44
N ASN A 238 1.81 10.34 -13.08
CA ASN A 238 0.62 10.26 -13.93
C ASN A 238 0.82 9.31 -15.12
N ILE A 239 1.99 9.35 -15.77
CA ILE A 239 2.32 8.40 -16.84
C ILE A 239 2.30 6.97 -16.33
N SER A 240 2.87 6.69 -15.16
CA SER A 240 2.89 5.37 -14.53
C SER A 240 1.47 4.87 -14.22
N ILE A 241 0.62 5.73 -13.67
CA ILE A 241 -0.79 5.44 -13.41
C ILE A 241 -1.54 5.08 -14.69
N TYR A 242 -1.39 5.88 -15.76
CA TYR A 242 -2.05 5.58 -17.04
C TYR A 242 -1.54 4.28 -17.66
N LYS A 243 -0.24 3.98 -17.56
CA LYS A 243 0.33 2.71 -18.02
C LYS A 243 -0.26 1.53 -17.27
N SER A 244 -0.37 1.60 -15.94
CA SER A 244 -0.94 0.54 -15.10
C SER A 244 -2.39 0.26 -15.50
N ILE A 245 -3.23 1.28 -15.56
CA ILE A 245 -4.64 1.15 -15.94
C ILE A 245 -4.77 0.59 -17.37
N PHE A 246 -4.01 1.12 -18.33
CA PHE A 246 -4.09 0.69 -19.71
C PHE A 246 -3.61 -0.75 -19.91
N SER A 247 -2.50 -1.16 -19.27
CA SER A 247 -1.98 -2.52 -19.37
C SER A 247 -2.98 -3.55 -18.84
N HIS A 248 -3.66 -3.24 -17.73
CA HIS A 248 -4.69 -4.11 -17.19
C HIS A 248 -5.91 -4.23 -18.12
N LEU A 249 -6.40 -3.11 -18.65
CA LEU A 249 -7.51 -3.12 -19.62
C LEU A 249 -7.14 -3.89 -20.87
N TRP A 250 -5.91 -3.76 -21.35
CA TRP A 250 -5.41 -4.48 -22.52
C TRP A 250 -5.34 -6.00 -22.28
N GLN A 251 -4.79 -6.43 -21.15
CA GLN A 251 -4.77 -7.83 -20.77
C GLN A 251 -6.18 -8.42 -20.67
N LYS A 252 -7.14 -7.68 -20.10
CA LYS A 252 -8.53 -8.10 -20.01
C LYS A 252 -9.21 -8.22 -21.38
N LEU A 253 -8.85 -7.36 -22.34
CA LEU A 253 -9.33 -7.45 -23.73
C LEU A 253 -8.74 -8.66 -24.44
N LEU A 254 -7.46 -8.95 -24.24
CA LEU A 254 -6.80 -10.12 -24.83
C LEU A 254 -7.34 -11.44 -24.27
N SER A 255 -7.62 -11.50 -22.97
CA SER A 255 -8.18 -12.71 -22.32
C SER A 255 -9.61 -13.03 -22.77
N LYS A 256 -10.34 -12.04 -23.28
CA LYS A 256 -11.70 -12.21 -23.85
C LYS A 256 -11.73 -12.58 -25.33
N ARG A 257 -10.58 -12.65 -26.02
CA ARG A 257 -10.55 -13.13 -27.39
C ARG A 257 -10.97 -14.61 -27.38
N PRO A 258 -12.02 -15.02 -28.13
CA PRO A 258 -12.36 -16.42 -28.26
C PRO A 258 -11.13 -17.14 -28.82
N GLN A 259 -10.75 -18.25 -28.21
CA GLN A 259 -9.80 -19.17 -28.86
C GLN A 259 -10.42 -19.50 -30.21
N THR A 260 -9.81 -19.06 -31.30
CA THR A 260 -10.15 -19.48 -32.64
C THR A 260 -9.95 -21.00 -32.65
N GLN A 261 -11.07 -21.75 -32.61
CA GLN A 261 -11.03 -23.17 -32.96
C GLN A 261 -10.39 -23.22 -34.33
N GLU A 262 -9.23 -23.86 -34.44
CA GLU A 262 -8.70 -24.28 -35.73
C GLU A 262 -9.76 -25.10 -36.38
N TYR A 263 -10.34 -24.57 -37.44
CA TYR A 263 -11.25 -25.31 -38.29
C TYR A 263 -10.37 -26.34 -39.01
N GLN A 264 -10.32 -27.58 -38.45
CA GLN A 264 -9.83 -28.74 -39.20
C GLN A 264 -10.86 -29.01 -40.28
N GLY A 265 -10.66 -28.32 -41.39
CA GLY A 265 -11.38 -28.61 -42.64
C GLY A 265 -11.02 -30.02 -43.12
N SER A 266 -11.88 -30.97 -42.84
CA SER A 266 -11.85 -32.27 -43.50
C SER A 266 -12.13 -32.04 -44.97
N TYR A 267 -11.09 -31.99 -45.80
CA TYR A 267 -11.21 -32.10 -47.23
C TYR A 267 -11.68 -33.53 -47.54
N VAL A 268 -12.98 -33.70 -47.78
CA VAL A 268 -13.56 -34.90 -48.43
C VAL A 268 -13.09 -34.84 -49.88
N ARG A 269 -12.09 -35.66 -50.23
CA ARG A 269 -11.76 -35.96 -51.63
C ARG A 269 -12.87 -36.86 -52.19
N GLU A 270 -13.80 -36.28 -52.94
CA GLU A 270 -14.63 -37.03 -53.85
C GLU A 270 -13.76 -37.58 -55.00
N ARG A 271 -13.66 -38.91 -55.07
CA ARG A 271 -13.11 -39.63 -56.23
C ARG A 271 -14.06 -39.45 -57.37
N ILE A 272 -13.67 -38.75 -58.41
CA ILE A 272 -14.29 -38.86 -59.73
C ILE A 272 -13.87 -40.21 -60.31
N LYS A 273 -14.80 -41.08 -60.46
CA LYS A 273 -14.63 -42.32 -61.25
C LYS A 273 -14.77 -41.94 -62.73
N ASP A 274 -13.68 -42.08 -63.46
CA ASP A 274 -13.74 -42.10 -64.90
C ASP A 274 -14.40 -43.41 -65.36
N ASP A 275 -15.59 -43.33 -65.95
CA ASP A 275 -16.17 -44.36 -66.79
C ASP A 275 -15.84 -44.01 -68.25
N HIS A 276 -14.79 -44.63 -68.73
CA HIS A 276 -14.61 -44.87 -70.16
C HIS A 276 -14.70 -46.34 -70.38
N GLN A 277 -15.84 -46.77 -70.99
CA GLN A 277 -15.85 -47.91 -71.92
C GLN A 277 -17.05 -47.83 -72.87
N SER A 278 -16.69 -47.88 -74.14
CA SER A 278 -17.25 -48.22 -75.39
C SER A 278 -17.81 -47.16 -76.28
#